data_950fbd494ecd459330480a38cf8de1f4
#
_entry.id   950fbd494ecd459330480a38cf8de1f4
#
_cell.length_a   1.000
_cell.length_b   1.000
_cell.length_c   1.000
_cell.angle_alpha   90.00
_cell.angle_beta   90.00
_cell.angle_gamma   90.00
#
_symmetry.space_group_name_H-M   'P 1'
#
loop_
_entity.id
_entity.type
_entity.pdbx_description
1 polymer ?
#
loop_
_entity_poly.entity_id
_entity_poly.type
_entity_poly.pdbx_seq_one_letter_code
_entity_poly.pdbx_strand_id
1 'polypeptide(L)'
;MTRDDGQDRSFDDVLRRHAGLLSRIAASYEADPALRDDLLQDMALALWRALPNWRGEAPLRAFVARVAHNRGATHVVGQMRSPVGGALSDDWIEPRHGPDGHAELEERRVRLQDAVRRLPLSQRQAVTLALEGFSHAEIADALGITTNSVGVRLNRAKAALKSVLGEDA
;
A
#
# COMPACT_ATOMS: atom_id res chain seq x y z
N MET A 1 -5.49 13.00 35.39
CA MET A 1 -6.76 13.14 34.67
C MET A 1 -6.55 12.60 33.25
N THR A 2 -6.57 11.31 33.17
CA THR A 2 -6.21 10.50 32.00
C THR A 2 -7.32 9.51 31.77
N ARG A 3 -8.31 9.90 30.96
CA ARG A 3 -9.40 9.02 30.52
C ARG A 3 -9.82 9.43 29.12
N ASP A 4 -8.95 9.20 28.13
CA ASP A 4 -9.37 9.29 26.74
C ASP A 4 -8.68 8.27 25.81
N ASP A 5 -7.75 7.47 26.31
CA ASP A 5 -7.00 6.50 25.49
C ASP A 5 -7.74 5.17 25.28
N GLY A 6 -8.90 4.97 25.91
CA GLY A 6 -9.66 3.72 25.83
C GLY A 6 -10.76 3.67 24.77
N GLN A 7 -11.24 4.83 24.34
CA GLN A 7 -12.44 4.93 23.49
C GLN A 7 -12.13 4.93 21.99
N ASP A 8 -10.88 5.19 21.63
CA ASP A 8 -10.46 5.37 20.22
C ASP A 8 -9.95 4.08 19.57
N ARG A 9 -10.17 2.94 20.23
CA ARG A 9 -9.62 1.64 19.84
C ARG A 9 -10.65 0.63 19.37
N SER A 10 -11.87 1.05 19.06
CA SER A 10 -12.80 0.11 18.45
C SER A 10 -12.30 -0.21 17.03
N PHE A 11 -12.42 -1.46 16.62
CA PHE A 11 -12.04 -1.90 15.29
C PHE A 11 -12.68 -1.04 14.20
N ASP A 12 -13.96 -0.69 14.36
CA ASP A 12 -14.69 0.12 13.38
C ASP A 12 -14.10 1.54 13.25
N ASP A 13 -13.67 2.14 14.35
CA ASP A 13 -13.05 3.47 14.33
C ASP A 13 -11.67 3.42 13.68
N VAL A 14 -10.87 2.40 14.00
CA VAL A 14 -9.56 2.19 13.37
C VAL A 14 -9.72 1.95 11.89
N LEU A 15 -10.64 1.08 11.49
CA LEU A 15 -10.89 0.78 10.07
C LEU A 15 -11.35 2.03 9.31
N ARG A 16 -12.28 2.79 9.87
CA ARG A 16 -12.80 4.02 9.25
C ARG A 16 -11.70 5.08 9.12
N ARG A 17 -10.91 5.28 10.15
CA ARG A 17 -9.81 6.26 10.18
C ARG A 17 -8.71 5.94 9.17
N HIS A 18 -8.44 4.66 8.94
CA HIS A 18 -7.37 4.18 8.06
C HIS A 18 -7.86 3.58 6.73
N ALA A 19 -9.14 3.73 6.40
CA ALA A 19 -9.72 3.18 5.17
C ALA A 19 -9.00 3.64 3.90
N GLY A 20 -8.66 4.93 3.83
CA GLY A 20 -7.90 5.48 2.69
C GLY A 20 -6.50 4.89 2.57
N LEU A 21 -5.79 4.73 3.67
CA LEU A 21 -4.47 4.09 3.70
C LEU A 21 -4.55 2.62 3.22
N LEU A 22 -5.50 1.85 3.75
CA LEU A 22 -5.71 0.46 3.36
C LEU A 22 -6.03 0.34 1.87
N SER A 23 -6.91 1.21 1.36
CA SER A 23 -7.28 1.23 -0.06
C SER A 23 -6.08 1.50 -0.98
N ARG A 24 -5.24 2.46 -0.63
CA ARG A 24 -4.04 2.79 -1.42
C ARG A 24 -2.96 1.71 -1.32
N ILE A 25 -2.79 1.09 -0.15
CA ILE A 25 -1.91 -0.07 -0.02
C ILE A 25 -2.42 -1.22 -0.88
N ALA A 26 -3.71 -1.55 -0.83
CA ALA A 26 -4.29 -2.61 -1.67
C ALA A 26 -4.09 -2.33 -3.17
N ALA A 27 -4.28 -1.09 -3.61
CA ALA A 27 -4.06 -0.67 -4.99
C ALA A 27 -2.59 -0.82 -5.45
N SER A 28 -1.64 -0.76 -4.53
CA SER A 28 -0.22 -0.99 -4.85
C SER A 28 0.11 -2.48 -5.09
N TYR A 29 -0.78 -3.39 -4.72
CA TYR A 29 -0.60 -4.84 -4.90
C TYR A 29 -1.49 -5.43 -5.99
N GLU A 30 -2.67 -4.86 -6.20
CA GLU A 30 -3.68 -5.45 -7.08
C GLU A 30 -4.31 -4.39 -7.99
N ALA A 31 -4.23 -4.65 -9.29
CA ALA A 31 -4.81 -3.78 -10.31
C ALA A 31 -6.29 -4.07 -10.56
N ASP A 32 -6.69 -5.35 -10.52
CA ASP A 32 -8.08 -5.75 -10.74
C ASP A 32 -8.98 -5.27 -9.59
N PRO A 33 -10.05 -4.50 -9.88
CA PRO A 33 -10.92 -3.96 -8.84
C PRO A 33 -11.60 -5.01 -7.96
N ALA A 34 -12.03 -6.14 -8.53
CA ALA A 34 -12.70 -7.20 -7.79
C ALA A 34 -11.72 -7.92 -6.85
N LEU A 35 -10.54 -8.25 -7.34
CA LEU A 35 -9.48 -8.87 -6.52
C LEU A 35 -8.93 -7.89 -5.47
N ARG A 36 -8.93 -6.61 -5.77
CA ARG A 36 -8.54 -5.56 -4.82
C ARG A 36 -9.54 -5.45 -3.67
N ASP A 37 -10.83 -5.54 -3.95
CA ASP A 37 -11.87 -5.56 -2.91
C ASP A 37 -11.74 -6.79 -2.02
N ASP A 38 -11.45 -7.95 -2.57
CA ASP A 38 -11.14 -9.16 -1.80
C ASP A 38 -9.92 -8.99 -0.91
N LEU A 39 -8.85 -8.38 -1.45
CA LEU A 39 -7.65 -8.07 -0.68
C LEU A 39 -7.93 -7.08 0.46
N LEU A 40 -8.76 -6.07 0.22
CA LEU A 40 -9.19 -5.12 1.26
C LEU A 40 -9.95 -5.82 2.39
N GLN A 41 -10.85 -6.76 2.07
CA GLN A 41 -11.54 -7.58 3.07
C GLN A 41 -10.56 -8.42 3.87
N ASP A 42 -9.57 -9.03 3.21
CA ASP A 42 -8.51 -9.79 3.88
C ASP A 42 -7.66 -8.93 4.80
N MET A 43 -7.34 -7.71 4.38
CA MET A 43 -6.62 -6.74 5.20
C MET A 43 -7.43 -6.34 6.44
N ALA A 44 -8.74 -6.06 6.26
CA ALA A 44 -9.65 -5.72 7.36
C ALA A 44 -9.77 -6.87 8.36
N LEU A 45 -9.90 -8.11 7.89
CA LEU A 45 -9.96 -9.29 8.73
C LEU A 45 -8.65 -9.54 9.49
N ALA A 46 -7.52 -9.36 8.82
CA ALA A 46 -6.20 -9.47 9.45
C ALA A 46 -6.01 -8.40 10.52
N LEU A 47 -6.45 -7.18 10.26
CA LEU A 47 -6.42 -6.08 11.21
C LEU A 47 -7.32 -6.35 12.44
N TRP A 48 -8.51 -6.86 12.21
CA TRP A 48 -9.42 -7.26 13.28
C TRP A 48 -8.80 -8.29 14.23
N ARG A 49 -8.09 -9.27 13.66
CA ARG A 49 -7.40 -10.31 14.44
C ARG A 49 -6.15 -9.78 15.16
N ALA A 50 -5.44 -8.84 14.56
CA ALA A 50 -4.18 -8.33 15.07
C ALA A 50 -4.35 -7.20 16.10
N LEU A 51 -5.40 -6.39 15.97
CA LEU A 51 -5.61 -5.19 16.80
C LEU A 51 -5.62 -5.46 18.31
N PRO A 52 -6.22 -6.55 18.83
CA PRO A 52 -6.16 -6.86 20.26
C PRO A 52 -4.74 -7.04 20.81
N ASN A 53 -3.78 -7.37 19.96
CA ASN A 53 -2.37 -7.58 20.35
C ASN A 53 -1.53 -6.30 20.25
N TRP A 54 -2.07 -5.23 19.68
CA TRP A 54 -1.36 -3.96 19.62
C TRP A 54 -1.31 -3.30 20.99
N ARG A 55 -0.11 -3.02 21.50
CA ARG A 55 0.15 -2.47 22.83
C ARG A 55 0.66 -1.04 22.84
N GLY A 56 0.63 -0.35 21.70
CA GLY A 56 1.15 1.01 21.59
C GLY A 56 2.68 1.09 21.45
N GLU A 57 3.35 0.00 21.15
CA GLU A 57 4.82 -0.04 20.93
C GLU A 57 5.25 0.74 19.70
N ALA A 58 4.39 0.79 18.67
CA ALA A 58 4.55 1.60 17.49
C ALA A 58 3.28 2.45 17.28
N PRO A 59 3.35 3.57 16.54
CA PRO A 59 2.17 4.33 16.17
C PRO A 59 1.12 3.43 15.51
N LEU A 60 -0.15 3.62 15.83
CA LEU A 60 -1.24 2.81 15.30
C LEU A 60 -1.23 2.78 13.75
N ARG A 61 -0.94 3.91 13.12
CA ARG A 61 -0.80 4.02 11.67
C ARG A 61 0.25 3.07 11.09
N ALA A 62 1.42 2.97 11.74
CA ALA A 62 2.50 2.05 11.33
C ALA A 62 2.09 0.59 11.54
N PHE A 63 1.39 0.29 12.63
CA PHE A 63 0.83 -1.04 12.89
C PHE A 63 -0.17 -1.46 11.81
N VAL A 64 -1.12 -0.58 11.48
CA VAL A 64 -2.10 -0.83 10.40
C VAL A 64 -1.40 -1.06 9.06
N ALA A 65 -0.41 -0.24 8.72
CA ALA A 65 0.38 -0.40 7.51
C ALA A 65 1.14 -1.74 7.46
N ARG A 66 1.72 -2.17 8.58
CA ARG A 66 2.40 -3.48 8.70
C ARG A 66 1.45 -4.62 8.39
N VAL A 67 0.27 -4.63 9.02
CA VAL A 67 -0.74 -5.68 8.80
C VAL A 67 -1.18 -5.72 7.34
N ALA A 68 -1.45 -4.56 6.75
CA ALA A 68 -1.87 -4.44 5.36
C ALA A 68 -0.78 -4.91 4.39
N HIS A 69 0.47 -4.48 4.57
CA HIS A 69 1.57 -4.91 3.72
C HIS A 69 1.87 -6.41 3.83
N ASN A 70 1.74 -7.00 5.01
CA ASN A 70 1.88 -8.44 5.18
C ASN A 70 0.82 -9.21 4.38
N ARG A 71 -0.42 -8.74 4.37
CA ARG A 71 -1.50 -9.36 3.56
C ARG A 71 -1.28 -9.14 2.07
N GLY A 72 -0.87 -7.94 1.66
CA GLY A 72 -0.52 -7.65 0.28
C GLY A 72 0.63 -8.54 -0.24
N ALA A 73 1.66 -8.72 0.55
CA ALA A 73 2.77 -9.62 0.21
C ALA A 73 2.30 -11.08 0.05
N THR A 74 1.46 -11.56 0.97
CA THR A 74 0.86 -12.90 0.88
C THR A 74 0.01 -13.06 -0.37
N HIS A 75 -0.78 -12.04 -0.73
CA HIS A 75 -1.60 -12.03 -1.93
C HIS A 75 -0.76 -12.19 -3.20
N VAL A 76 0.30 -11.40 -3.35
CA VAL A 76 1.20 -11.48 -4.52
C VAL A 76 1.89 -12.84 -4.61
N VAL A 77 2.40 -13.36 -3.49
CA VAL A 77 3.03 -14.71 -3.45
C VAL A 77 2.02 -15.80 -3.79
N GLY A 78 0.78 -15.68 -3.31
CA GLY A 78 -0.30 -16.62 -3.61
C GLY A 78 -0.65 -16.64 -5.10
N GLN A 79 -0.69 -15.49 -5.76
CA GLN A 79 -0.92 -15.39 -7.21
C GLN A 79 0.20 -16.03 -8.03
N MET A 80 1.45 -15.89 -7.61
CA MET A 80 2.60 -16.51 -8.30
C MET A 80 2.58 -18.05 -8.22
N ARG A 81 1.94 -18.62 -7.20
CA ARG A 81 1.82 -20.08 -6.99
C ARG A 81 0.60 -20.70 -7.63
N SER A 82 -0.37 -19.89 -8.05
CA SER A 82 -1.59 -20.37 -8.68
C SER A 82 -1.33 -20.65 -10.16
N PRO A 83 -1.53 -21.89 -10.64
CA PRO A 83 -1.31 -22.21 -12.06
C PRO A 83 -2.40 -21.64 -12.98
N VAL A 84 -3.43 -21.01 -12.43
CA VAL A 84 -4.49 -20.38 -13.20
C VAL A 84 -4.09 -18.94 -13.49
N GLY A 85 -3.43 -18.81 -14.65
CA GLY A 85 -3.51 -17.63 -15.47
C GLY A 85 -3.30 -16.30 -14.77
N GLY A 86 -2.09 -16.02 -14.31
CA GLY A 86 -1.61 -14.66 -14.32
C GLY A 86 -1.45 -14.20 -15.75
N ALA A 87 -2.52 -14.14 -16.52
CA ALA A 87 -2.52 -13.31 -17.68
C ALA A 87 -2.21 -11.91 -17.16
N LEU A 88 -1.04 -11.42 -17.53
CA LEU A 88 -0.82 -9.99 -17.67
C LEU A 88 -1.99 -9.52 -18.54
N SER A 89 -3.08 -9.14 -17.92
CA SER A 89 -4.09 -8.42 -18.66
C SER A 89 -3.47 -7.08 -18.95
N ASP A 90 -2.94 -7.02 -20.14
CA ASP A 90 -2.56 -5.83 -20.86
C ASP A 90 -3.82 -5.05 -21.25
N ASP A 91 -4.87 -5.21 -20.47
CA ASP A 91 -6.20 -4.73 -20.74
C ASP A 91 -6.49 -3.42 -20.01
N TRP A 92 -6.43 -2.40 -20.84
CA TRP A 92 -7.44 -1.37 -20.97
C TRP A 92 -7.84 -0.68 -19.68
N ILE A 93 -7.07 0.34 -19.36
CA ILE A 93 -7.64 1.48 -18.63
C ILE A 93 -8.40 2.30 -19.69
N GLU A 94 -9.73 2.17 -19.70
CA GLU A 94 -10.55 3.16 -20.37
C GLU A 94 -10.20 4.54 -19.81
N PRO A 95 -9.79 5.49 -20.66
CA PRO A 95 -9.62 6.86 -20.23
C PRO A 95 -11.01 7.39 -19.87
N ARG A 96 -11.28 7.53 -18.59
CA ARG A 96 -12.45 8.28 -18.17
C ARG A 96 -12.19 9.74 -18.48
N HIS A 97 -12.80 10.22 -19.55
CA HIS A 97 -12.78 11.60 -19.95
C HIS A 97 -13.49 12.45 -18.90
N GLY A 98 -12.72 13.16 -18.09
CA GLY A 98 -13.19 14.22 -17.23
C GLY A 98 -12.68 15.58 -17.72
N PRO A 99 -13.21 16.73 -17.25
CA PRO A 99 -12.79 18.05 -17.71
C PRO A 99 -11.30 18.30 -17.51
N ASP A 100 -10.68 18.96 -18.45
CA ASP A 100 -9.29 18.99 -18.93
C ASP A 100 -8.10 19.07 -17.93
N GLY A 101 -8.28 19.35 -16.66
CA GLY A 101 -7.18 19.39 -15.68
C GLY A 101 -7.14 18.17 -14.76
N HIS A 102 -8.29 17.61 -14.43
CA HIS A 102 -8.40 16.43 -13.57
C HIS A 102 -8.03 15.13 -14.28
N ALA A 103 -8.27 15.04 -15.59
CA ALA A 103 -7.94 13.89 -16.42
C ALA A 103 -6.42 13.64 -16.51
N GLU A 104 -5.63 14.71 -16.66
CA GLU A 104 -4.17 14.62 -16.76
C GLU A 104 -3.54 14.19 -15.42
N LEU A 105 -4.02 14.71 -14.29
CA LEU A 105 -3.58 14.31 -12.96
C LEU A 105 -3.94 12.86 -12.66
N GLU A 106 -5.14 12.43 -13.03
CA GLU A 106 -5.58 11.05 -12.85
C GLU A 106 -4.77 10.09 -13.72
N GLU A 107 -4.47 10.45 -14.95
CA GLU A 107 -3.61 9.67 -15.84
C GLU A 107 -2.20 9.50 -15.26
N ARG A 108 -1.60 10.58 -14.74
CA ARG A 108 -0.29 10.51 -14.06
C ARG A 108 -0.33 9.62 -12.83
N ARG A 109 -1.41 9.69 -12.05
CA ARG A 109 -1.62 8.85 -10.88
C ARG A 109 -1.69 7.36 -11.26
N VAL A 110 -2.47 7.03 -12.28
CA VAL A 110 -2.60 5.66 -12.79
C VAL A 110 -1.26 5.13 -13.29
N ARG A 111 -0.52 5.91 -14.07
CA ARG A 111 0.83 5.53 -14.55
C ARG A 111 1.79 5.28 -13.39
N LEU A 112 1.75 6.11 -12.36
CA LEU A 112 2.59 5.93 -11.18
C LEU A 112 2.21 4.65 -10.43
N GLN A 113 0.93 4.39 -10.23
CA GLN A 113 0.46 3.16 -9.58
C GLN A 113 0.89 1.91 -10.35
N ASP A 114 0.79 1.92 -11.68
CA ASP A 114 1.24 0.82 -12.53
C ASP A 114 2.74 0.60 -12.41
N ALA A 115 3.52 1.68 -12.45
CA ALA A 115 4.97 1.60 -12.27
C ALA A 115 5.35 1.05 -10.88
N VAL A 116 4.65 1.48 -9.82
CA VAL A 116 4.86 0.96 -8.46
C VAL A 116 4.54 -0.53 -8.37
N ARG A 117 3.47 -1.01 -8.99
CA ARG A 117 3.12 -2.44 -9.02
C ARG A 117 4.18 -3.31 -9.70
N ARG A 118 4.96 -2.75 -10.63
CA ARG A 118 6.05 -3.46 -11.33
C ARG A 118 7.36 -3.50 -10.53
N LEU A 119 7.48 -2.74 -9.47
CA LEU A 119 8.66 -2.79 -8.60
C LEU A 119 8.79 -4.13 -7.87
N PRO A 120 10.02 -4.57 -7.56
CA PRO A 120 10.22 -5.65 -6.61
C PRO A 120 9.48 -5.40 -5.31
N LEU A 121 8.97 -6.45 -4.67
CA LEU A 121 8.10 -6.35 -3.49
C LEU A 121 8.67 -5.44 -2.39
N SER A 122 9.96 -5.60 -2.06
CA SER A 122 10.60 -4.79 -1.02
C SER A 122 10.67 -3.30 -1.33
N GLN A 123 10.85 -2.96 -2.61
CA GLN A 123 10.86 -1.56 -3.07
C GLN A 123 9.44 -0.99 -3.12
N ARG A 124 8.49 -1.78 -3.58
CA ARG A 124 7.07 -1.45 -3.64
C ARG A 124 6.52 -1.07 -2.27
N GLN A 125 6.82 -1.87 -1.26
CA GLN A 125 6.41 -1.61 0.12
C GLN A 125 6.96 -0.29 0.65
N ALA A 126 8.25 -0.06 0.48
CA ALA A 126 8.90 1.16 0.97
C ALA A 126 8.38 2.42 0.25
N VAL A 127 8.26 2.38 -1.08
CA VAL A 127 7.79 3.55 -1.84
C VAL A 127 6.32 3.85 -1.59
N THR A 128 5.47 2.84 -1.43
CA THR A 128 4.05 3.05 -1.11
C THR A 128 3.90 3.80 0.21
N LEU A 129 4.63 3.41 1.24
CA LEU A 129 4.61 4.11 2.53
C LEU A 129 5.20 5.51 2.46
N ALA A 130 6.26 5.71 1.68
CA ALA A 130 6.83 7.03 1.47
C ALA A 130 5.84 7.98 0.77
N LEU A 131 5.09 7.49 -0.22
CA LEU A 131 4.03 8.24 -0.90
C LEU A 131 2.86 8.58 0.04
N GLU A 132 2.62 7.77 1.06
CA GLU A 132 1.64 8.02 2.12
C GLU A 132 2.16 8.99 3.21
N GLY A 133 3.35 9.53 3.04
CA GLY A 133 3.93 10.51 3.96
C GLY A 133 4.55 9.91 5.22
N PHE A 134 4.87 8.63 5.24
CA PHE A 134 5.60 8.01 6.35
C PHE A 134 7.06 8.47 6.33
N SER A 135 7.61 8.76 7.51
CA SER A 135 9.05 8.99 7.69
C SER A 135 9.84 7.68 7.53
N HIS A 136 11.15 7.77 7.32
CA HIS A 136 12.01 6.59 7.26
C HIS A 136 11.92 5.73 8.53
N ALA A 137 11.80 6.36 9.71
CA ALA A 137 11.63 5.65 10.97
C ALA A 137 10.30 4.90 11.03
N GLU A 138 9.20 5.54 10.62
CA GLU A 138 7.88 4.91 10.55
C GLU A 138 7.83 3.77 9.52
N ILE A 139 8.48 3.92 8.37
CA ILE A 139 8.60 2.85 7.37
C ILE A 139 9.41 1.69 7.92
N ALA A 140 10.51 1.98 8.62
CA ALA A 140 11.33 0.97 9.27
C ALA A 140 10.51 0.15 10.29
N ASP A 141 9.72 0.83 11.12
CA ASP A 141 8.82 0.20 12.09
C ASP A 141 7.73 -0.64 11.41
N ALA A 142 7.10 -0.09 10.38
CA ALA A 142 6.03 -0.78 9.65
C ALA A 142 6.54 -2.04 8.93
N LEU A 143 7.72 -2.01 8.34
CA LEU A 143 8.28 -3.11 7.56
C LEU A 143 9.20 -4.03 8.38
N GLY A 144 9.53 -3.69 9.62
CA GLY A 144 10.43 -4.47 10.47
C GLY A 144 11.87 -4.50 9.96
N ILE A 145 12.35 -3.38 9.43
CA ILE A 145 13.70 -3.21 8.86
C ILE A 145 14.41 -2.00 9.47
N THR A 146 15.68 -1.82 9.15
CA THR A 146 16.42 -0.64 9.60
C THR A 146 16.13 0.58 8.74
N THR A 147 16.30 1.78 9.28
CA THR A 147 16.17 3.05 8.53
C THR A 147 17.14 3.12 7.35
N ASN A 148 18.34 2.56 7.51
CA ASN A 148 19.30 2.45 6.41
C ASN A 148 18.77 1.58 5.26
N SER A 149 18.14 0.45 5.58
CA SER A 149 17.49 -0.42 4.58
C SER A 149 16.34 0.31 3.87
N VAL A 150 15.58 1.13 4.58
CA VAL A 150 14.54 1.99 3.97
C VAL A 150 15.17 2.91 2.93
N GLY A 151 16.23 3.63 3.29
CA GLY A 151 16.92 4.53 2.36
C GLY A 151 17.41 3.81 1.09
N VAL A 152 18.02 2.64 1.24
CA VAL A 152 18.48 1.82 0.11
C VAL A 152 17.31 1.41 -0.79
N ARG A 153 16.21 0.91 -0.21
CA ARG A 153 15.01 0.50 -0.97
C ARG A 153 14.38 1.67 -1.71
N LEU A 154 14.26 2.84 -1.07
CA LEU A 154 13.69 4.03 -1.69
C LEU A 154 14.58 4.56 -2.84
N ASN A 155 15.90 4.57 -2.67
CA ASN A 155 16.81 4.98 -3.74
C ASN A 155 16.71 4.06 -4.97
N ARG A 156 16.65 2.76 -4.76
CA ARG A 156 16.46 1.78 -5.85
C ARG A 156 15.10 1.93 -6.52
N ALA A 157 14.03 2.10 -5.73
CA ALA A 157 12.69 2.34 -6.25
C ALA A 157 12.62 3.61 -7.09
N LYS A 158 13.21 4.71 -6.60
CA LYS A 158 13.28 5.98 -7.32
C LYS A 158 14.00 5.86 -8.66
N ALA A 159 15.12 5.14 -8.71
CA ALA A 159 15.86 4.90 -9.94
C ALA A 159 15.03 4.08 -10.94
N ALA A 160 14.37 3.02 -10.47
CA ALA A 160 13.50 2.18 -11.31
C ALA A 160 12.28 2.97 -11.85
N LEU A 161 11.63 3.77 -11.00
CA LEU A 161 10.48 4.60 -11.41
C LEU A 161 10.88 5.65 -12.44
N LYS A 162 12.02 6.31 -12.28
CA LYS A 162 12.54 7.24 -13.30
C LYS A 162 12.76 6.56 -14.64
N SER A 163 13.30 5.35 -14.64
CA SER A 163 13.51 4.58 -15.87
C SER A 163 12.21 4.24 -16.60
N VAL A 164 11.12 3.98 -15.86
CA VAL A 164 9.81 3.59 -16.42
C VAL A 164 8.97 4.80 -16.84
N LEU A 165 8.99 5.86 -16.03
CA LEU A 165 8.14 7.04 -16.23
C LEU A 165 8.77 8.07 -17.20
N GLY A 166 10.05 7.91 -17.55
CA GLY A 166 10.80 8.88 -18.33
C GLY A 166 11.31 10.05 -17.51
N GLU A 167 12.18 10.88 -18.09
CA GLU A 167 12.78 12.03 -17.43
C GLU A 167 11.82 13.23 -17.25
N ASP A 168 10.58 13.12 -17.71
CA ASP A 168 9.56 14.18 -17.67
C ASP A 168 8.69 14.15 -16.39
N ALA A 169 9.19 13.58 -15.31
CA ALA A 169 8.51 13.56 -14.02
C ALA A 169 9.22 14.46 -13.01
#